data_ca45059175460da7459e64617f0eca41
#
_entry.id   ca45059175460da7459e64617f0eca41
#
_cell.length_a   1.000
_cell.length_b   1.000
_cell.length_c   1.000
_cell.angle_alpha   90.00
_cell.angle_beta   90.00
_cell.angle_gamma   90.00
#
_symmetry.space_group_name_H-M   'P 1'
#
loop_
_entity.id
_entity.type
_entity.pdbx_description
1 polymer ?
#
loop_
_entity_poly.entity_id
_entity_poly.type
_entity_poly.pdbx_seq_one_letter_code
_entity_poly.pdbx_strand_id
1 'polypeptide(L)'
;MKGVILILLCMLVASCRMRPVSSGLEETLSQAGSNRDELFRVLAHYEKEGDSLKLRAAQFLLENMAGKAYATGRVVDEYCAFMDSVFRTGHKSEEELPSIYEQYEKQARYLKEEPVLALDARTLTADYLIRNIDEAFAVWDRPWNRHLSFNEFCEWILPYRVSGEVPEEWRTLYRERFEPLLQSDTIRTARQACTVINNELIKYSICIPEKSVLPVTLPPHLLMNIKFGLCGDYANLAMFAMRAAGI
;
A
#
# COMPACT_ATOMS: atom_id res chain seq x y z
N MET A 1 -34.19 53.33 46.36
CA MET A 1 -34.55 52.21 45.49
C MET A 1 -33.32 51.83 44.68
N LYS A 2 -32.68 50.72 45.03
CA LYS A 2 -31.41 50.23 44.40
C LYS A 2 -31.80 49.24 43.33
N GLY A 3 -31.55 49.54 42.06
CA GLY A 3 -31.76 48.67 40.96
C GLY A 3 -30.58 47.63 40.83
N VAL A 4 -30.89 46.35 40.96
CA VAL A 4 -29.96 45.26 40.73
C VAL A 4 -29.94 44.92 39.26
N ILE A 5 -28.83 45.20 38.57
CA ILE A 5 -28.59 44.79 37.18
C ILE A 5 -28.09 43.34 37.23
N LEU A 6 -28.95 42.45 36.75
CA LEU A 6 -28.63 41.02 36.59
C LEU A 6 -27.89 40.82 35.25
N ILE A 7 -26.57 40.67 35.32
CA ILE A 7 -25.76 40.33 34.14
C ILE A 7 -25.90 38.83 33.91
N LEU A 8 -26.66 38.47 32.87
CA LEU A 8 -26.76 37.07 32.38
C LEU A 8 -25.51 36.76 31.56
N LEU A 9 -24.54 36.07 32.17
CA LEU A 9 -23.35 35.58 31.50
C LEU A 9 -23.72 34.30 30.71
N CYS A 10 -24.02 34.46 29.43
CA CYS A 10 -24.17 33.29 28.52
C CYS A 10 -22.83 32.62 28.33
N MET A 11 -22.58 31.54 29.09
CA MET A 11 -21.52 30.60 28.78
C MET A 11 -21.88 29.85 27.49
N LEU A 12 -21.32 30.30 26.38
CA LEU A 12 -21.22 29.50 25.15
C LEU A 12 -20.30 28.34 25.45
N VAL A 13 -20.88 27.23 25.91
CA VAL A 13 -20.19 25.92 25.91
C VAL A 13 -20.11 25.51 24.45
N ALA A 14 -18.98 25.79 23.82
CA ALA A 14 -18.62 25.18 22.55
C ALA A 14 -18.52 23.66 22.80
N SER A 15 -19.63 22.97 22.60
CA SER A 15 -19.68 21.52 22.59
C SER A 15 -18.87 21.08 21.38
N CYS A 16 -17.57 20.83 21.60
CA CYS A 16 -16.79 20.03 20.69
C CYS A 16 -17.49 18.66 20.64
N ARG A 17 -18.37 18.48 19.65
CA ARG A 17 -18.93 17.15 19.35
C ARG A 17 -17.77 16.30 18.87
N MET A 18 -17.09 15.63 19.81
CA MET A 18 -16.23 14.51 19.48
C MET A 18 -17.13 13.52 18.75
N ARG A 19 -16.87 13.34 17.43
CA ARG A 19 -17.49 12.24 16.70
C ARG A 19 -17.07 10.97 17.41
N PRO A 20 -17.98 10.01 17.63
CA PRO A 20 -17.58 8.74 18.22
C PRO A 20 -16.50 8.15 17.31
N VAL A 21 -15.37 7.78 17.91
CA VAL A 21 -14.29 7.09 17.23
C VAL A 21 -14.87 5.74 16.78
N SER A 22 -14.63 5.35 15.53
CA SER A 22 -15.12 4.06 15.05
C SER A 22 -14.38 2.92 15.76
N SER A 23 -15.02 1.78 15.91
CA SER A 23 -14.43 0.61 16.56
C SER A 23 -13.13 0.16 15.87
N GLY A 24 -13.05 0.28 14.53
CA GLY A 24 -11.84 -0.07 13.76
C GLY A 24 -10.67 0.90 14.06
N LEU A 25 -10.94 2.19 14.18
CA LEU A 25 -9.91 3.15 14.55
C LEU A 25 -9.43 2.93 16.00
N GLU A 26 -10.34 2.66 16.94
CA GLU A 26 -9.97 2.33 18.33
C GLU A 26 -9.08 1.09 18.39
N GLU A 27 -9.40 0.05 17.64
CA GLU A 27 -8.62 -1.17 17.56
C GLU A 27 -7.22 -0.91 17.00
N THR A 28 -7.12 -0.19 15.87
CA THR A 28 -5.83 0.22 15.27
C THR A 28 -4.99 1.00 16.28
N LEU A 29 -5.56 2.01 16.93
CA LEU A 29 -4.85 2.82 17.92
C LEU A 29 -4.42 2.01 19.15
N SER A 30 -5.16 0.98 19.55
CA SER A 30 -4.78 0.07 20.62
C SER A 30 -3.55 -0.77 20.25
N GLN A 31 -3.42 -1.15 18.99
CA GLN A 31 -2.31 -1.93 18.45
C GLN A 31 -1.06 -1.08 18.17
N ALA A 32 -1.20 0.24 17.98
CA ALA A 32 -0.14 1.13 17.53
C ALA A 32 1.00 1.32 18.55
N GLY A 33 0.75 1.14 19.84
CA GLY A 33 1.77 1.35 20.88
C GLY A 33 2.37 2.76 20.82
N SER A 34 3.70 2.85 20.72
CA SER A 34 4.41 4.14 20.60
C SER A 34 4.22 4.86 19.26
N ASN A 35 3.70 4.18 18.23
CA ASN A 35 3.47 4.76 16.92
C ASN A 35 2.13 5.51 16.80
N ARG A 36 1.38 5.60 17.88
CA ARG A 36 0.05 6.23 17.90
C ARG A 36 0.07 7.67 17.42
N ASP A 37 1.10 8.42 17.75
CA ASP A 37 1.24 9.83 17.35
C ASP A 37 1.42 9.99 15.85
N GLU A 38 2.09 9.06 15.18
CA GLU A 38 2.22 9.04 13.72
C GLU A 38 0.84 8.90 13.07
N LEU A 39 -0.01 7.99 13.57
CA LEU A 39 -1.35 7.80 13.03
C LEU A 39 -2.24 9.03 13.24
N PHE A 40 -2.13 9.71 14.38
CA PHE A 40 -2.85 10.97 14.60
C PHE A 40 -2.34 12.11 13.70
N ARG A 41 -1.04 12.16 13.40
CA ARG A 41 -0.47 13.15 12.47
C ARG A 41 -1.10 13.08 11.08
N VAL A 42 -1.48 11.90 10.58
CA VAL A 42 -2.18 11.76 9.29
C VAL A 42 -3.51 12.49 9.32
N LEU A 43 -4.32 12.27 10.36
CA LEU A 43 -5.63 12.94 10.51
C LEU A 43 -5.47 14.45 10.66
N ALA A 44 -4.56 14.88 11.54
CA ALA A 44 -4.30 16.29 11.81
C ALA A 44 -3.79 17.05 10.56
N HIS A 45 -3.03 16.36 9.69
CA HIS A 45 -2.57 16.94 8.42
C HIS A 45 -3.75 17.37 7.55
N TYR A 46 -4.70 16.48 7.26
CA TYR A 46 -5.83 16.80 6.40
C TYR A 46 -6.92 17.65 7.08
N GLU A 47 -7.04 17.60 8.41
CA GLU A 47 -7.87 18.55 9.16
C GLU A 47 -7.34 19.99 9.00
N LYS A 48 -6.03 20.18 9.10
CA LYS A 48 -5.36 21.47 8.94
C LYS A 48 -5.47 22.01 7.52
N GLU A 49 -5.37 21.15 6.52
CA GLU A 49 -5.55 21.51 5.11
C GLU A 49 -7.01 21.79 4.74
N GLY A 50 -7.97 21.35 5.54
CA GLY A 50 -9.40 21.47 5.27
C GLY A 50 -9.89 20.53 4.15
N ASP A 51 -9.11 19.51 3.76
CA ASP A 51 -9.50 18.54 2.75
C ASP A 51 -10.34 17.41 3.36
N SER A 52 -11.64 17.60 3.33
CA SER A 52 -12.58 16.65 3.94
C SER A 52 -12.62 15.28 3.26
N LEU A 53 -12.30 15.18 1.97
CA LEU A 53 -12.27 13.88 1.26
C LEU A 53 -11.02 13.09 1.64
N LYS A 54 -9.85 13.74 1.64
CA LYS A 54 -8.61 13.08 2.06
C LYS A 54 -8.62 12.75 3.55
N LEU A 55 -9.24 13.57 4.39
CA LEU A 55 -9.45 13.24 5.80
C LEU A 55 -10.29 11.95 5.96
N ARG A 56 -11.39 11.82 5.21
CA ARG A 56 -12.19 10.58 5.21
C ARG A 56 -11.42 9.38 4.68
N ALA A 57 -10.57 9.58 3.68
CA ALA A 57 -9.69 8.53 3.16
C ALA A 57 -8.65 8.09 4.20
N ALA A 58 -8.06 9.04 4.92
CA ALA A 58 -7.17 8.74 6.04
C ALA A 58 -7.89 7.94 7.15
N GLN A 59 -9.10 8.37 7.53
CA GLN A 59 -9.93 7.62 8.47
C GLN A 59 -10.19 6.20 8.00
N PHE A 60 -10.58 6.02 6.73
CA PHE A 60 -10.80 4.68 6.14
C PHE A 60 -9.56 3.79 6.24
N LEU A 61 -8.37 4.31 5.90
CA LEU A 61 -7.13 3.53 5.99
C LEU A 61 -6.83 3.11 7.43
N LEU A 62 -6.98 4.02 8.39
CA LEU A 62 -6.71 3.73 9.79
C LEU A 62 -7.75 2.78 10.40
N GLU A 63 -9.03 2.92 10.05
CA GLU A 63 -10.10 2.00 10.48
C GLU A 63 -9.90 0.56 10.00
N ASN A 64 -9.24 0.41 8.84
CA ASN A 64 -8.98 -0.90 8.21
C ASN A 64 -7.53 -1.37 8.36
N MET A 65 -6.75 -0.79 9.28
CA MET A 65 -5.35 -1.14 9.50
C MET A 65 -5.16 -2.25 10.55
N ALA A 66 -6.06 -2.36 11.53
CA ALA A 66 -5.95 -3.31 12.62
C ALA A 66 -5.68 -4.74 12.12
N GLY A 67 -4.72 -5.41 12.73
CA GLY A 67 -4.33 -6.78 12.38
C GLY A 67 -3.51 -6.92 11.10
N LYS A 68 -3.32 -5.88 10.29
CA LYS A 68 -2.42 -5.94 9.13
C LYS A 68 -0.97 -5.99 9.57
N ALA A 69 -0.22 -6.90 8.97
CA ALA A 69 1.19 -7.13 9.28
C ALA A 69 1.95 -7.59 8.04
N TYR A 70 3.26 -7.47 8.09
CA TYR A 70 4.18 -7.99 7.10
C TYR A 70 5.30 -8.77 7.76
N ALA A 71 5.88 -9.72 7.02
CA ALA A 71 7.02 -10.47 7.46
C ALA A 71 8.29 -9.60 7.38
N THR A 72 9.16 -9.71 8.38
CA THR A 72 10.46 -9.04 8.46
C THR A 72 11.46 -9.91 9.19
N GLY A 73 12.71 -9.46 9.28
CA GLY A 73 13.80 -10.17 9.93
C GLY A 73 14.76 -10.78 8.92
N ARG A 74 15.84 -11.37 9.45
CA ARG A 74 16.97 -11.82 8.65
C ARG A 74 16.58 -12.75 7.49
N VAL A 75 15.66 -13.66 7.71
CA VAL A 75 15.18 -14.61 6.69
C VAL A 75 14.55 -13.89 5.49
N VAL A 76 13.83 -12.80 5.74
CA VAL A 76 13.20 -11.97 4.69
C VAL A 76 14.24 -11.14 3.98
N ASP A 77 15.11 -10.45 4.74
CA ASP A 77 16.15 -9.55 4.20
C ASP A 77 17.10 -10.31 3.27
N GLU A 78 17.57 -11.48 3.69
CA GLU A 78 18.49 -12.33 2.93
C GLU A 78 17.80 -12.92 1.68
N TYR A 79 16.51 -13.28 1.78
CA TYR A 79 15.74 -13.73 0.62
C TYR A 79 15.55 -12.62 -0.42
N CYS A 80 15.17 -11.44 0.02
CA CYS A 80 15.05 -10.28 -0.86
C CYS A 80 16.39 -9.92 -1.50
N ALA A 81 17.49 -9.95 -0.75
CA ALA A 81 18.83 -9.71 -1.27
C ALA A 81 19.25 -10.76 -2.30
N PHE A 82 18.93 -12.04 -2.06
CA PHE A 82 19.16 -13.10 -3.04
C PHE A 82 18.36 -12.84 -4.32
N MET A 83 17.06 -12.59 -4.22
CA MET A 83 16.20 -12.31 -5.37
C MET A 83 16.72 -11.12 -6.18
N ASP A 84 17.08 -10.02 -5.52
CA ASP A 84 17.66 -8.85 -6.16
C ASP A 84 18.99 -9.19 -6.87
N SER A 85 19.87 -9.96 -6.25
CA SER A 85 21.16 -10.37 -6.84
C SER A 85 21.01 -11.20 -8.10
N VAL A 86 20.08 -12.18 -8.10
CA VAL A 86 19.80 -13.03 -9.26
C VAL A 86 19.39 -12.21 -10.48
N PHE A 87 18.63 -11.14 -10.25
CA PHE A 87 18.07 -10.31 -11.32
C PHE A 87 18.99 -9.17 -11.76
N ARG A 88 19.82 -8.62 -10.88
CA ARG A 88 20.81 -7.58 -11.26
C ARG A 88 21.95 -8.14 -12.12
N THR A 89 22.29 -9.40 -11.96
CA THR A 89 23.40 -10.03 -12.70
C THR A 89 23.09 -10.41 -14.15
N GLY A 90 21.91 -10.03 -14.65
CA GLY A 90 21.50 -10.23 -16.04
C GLY A 90 20.68 -11.48 -16.25
N HIS A 91 20.03 -11.52 -17.40
CA HIS A 91 19.03 -12.51 -17.79
C HIS A 91 19.47 -13.95 -17.53
N LYS A 92 18.93 -14.54 -16.49
CA LYS A 92 18.92 -15.99 -16.36
C LYS A 92 17.77 -16.51 -17.22
N SER A 93 18.03 -17.52 -18.02
CA SER A 93 16.96 -18.17 -18.78
C SER A 93 15.97 -18.82 -17.83
N GLU A 94 14.73 -18.99 -18.26
CA GLU A 94 13.72 -19.72 -17.48
C GLU A 94 14.19 -21.13 -17.11
N GLU A 95 15.10 -21.70 -17.88
CA GLU A 95 15.70 -23.02 -17.66
C GLU A 95 16.74 -23.02 -16.52
N GLU A 96 17.46 -21.90 -16.32
CA GLU A 96 18.51 -21.79 -15.28
C GLU A 96 17.95 -21.46 -13.90
N LEU A 97 16.85 -20.73 -13.84
CA LEU A 97 16.28 -20.23 -12.59
C LEU A 97 15.94 -21.31 -11.55
N PRO A 98 15.34 -22.46 -11.92
CA PRO A 98 15.07 -23.53 -10.96
C PRO A 98 16.33 -24.06 -10.29
N SER A 99 17.43 -24.23 -11.04
CA SER A 99 18.70 -24.73 -10.49
C SER A 99 19.37 -23.73 -9.56
N ILE A 100 19.32 -22.44 -9.88
CA ILE A 100 19.84 -21.35 -9.04
C ILE A 100 19.08 -21.32 -7.72
N TYR A 101 17.76 -21.45 -7.78
CA TYR A 101 16.90 -21.45 -6.62
C TYR A 101 17.17 -22.67 -5.72
N GLU A 102 17.31 -23.87 -6.30
CA GLU A 102 17.64 -25.09 -5.56
C GLU A 102 19.02 -25.01 -4.88
N GLN A 103 20.01 -24.38 -5.53
CA GLN A 103 21.31 -24.14 -4.91
C GLN A 103 21.21 -23.18 -3.73
N TYR A 104 20.43 -22.12 -3.86
CA TYR A 104 20.16 -21.18 -2.78
C TYR A 104 19.51 -21.87 -1.59
N GLU A 105 18.47 -22.68 -1.81
CA GLU A 105 17.82 -23.48 -0.76
C GLU A 105 18.81 -24.33 0.03
N LYS A 106 19.72 -25.00 -0.67
CA LYS A 106 20.72 -25.87 -0.04
C LYS A 106 21.75 -25.12 0.80
N GLN A 107 22.04 -23.89 0.45
CA GLN A 107 23.07 -23.05 1.10
C GLN A 107 22.51 -22.14 2.20
N ALA A 108 21.26 -21.79 2.13
CA ALA A 108 20.63 -20.80 3.00
C ALA A 108 20.27 -21.41 4.37
N ARG A 109 21.20 -21.30 5.31
CA ARG A 109 21.03 -21.80 6.70
C ARG A 109 19.93 -21.06 7.45
N TYR A 110 19.71 -19.78 7.14
CA TYR A 110 18.71 -18.90 7.77
C TYR A 110 17.27 -19.22 7.35
N LEU A 111 17.04 -20.04 6.33
CA LEU A 111 15.70 -20.49 5.93
C LEU A 111 14.93 -21.25 7.01
N LYS A 112 15.62 -21.65 8.08
CA LYS A 112 15.01 -22.29 9.25
C LYS A 112 14.56 -21.29 10.32
N GLU A 113 14.90 -20.02 10.16
CA GLU A 113 14.45 -18.97 11.07
C GLU A 113 13.00 -18.58 10.73
N GLU A 114 12.17 -18.44 11.74
CA GLU A 114 10.81 -17.92 11.55
C GLU A 114 10.85 -16.41 11.30
N PRO A 115 10.11 -15.90 10.31
CA PRO A 115 10.02 -14.46 10.11
C PRO A 115 9.30 -13.78 11.29
N VAL A 116 9.70 -12.57 11.59
CA VAL A 116 9.04 -11.73 12.59
C VAL A 116 7.90 -10.96 11.91
N LEU A 117 6.71 -10.95 12.52
CA LEU A 117 5.60 -10.15 12.02
C LEU A 117 5.63 -8.75 12.60
N ALA A 118 5.71 -7.76 11.75
CA ALA A 118 5.59 -6.34 12.09
C ALA A 118 4.18 -5.83 11.78
N LEU A 119 3.49 -5.31 12.79
CA LEU A 119 2.16 -4.72 12.61
C LEU A 119 2.27 -3.36 11.91
N ASP A 120 1.45 -3.13 10.91
CA ASP A 120 1.38 -1.86 10.18
C ASP A 120 1.12 -0.68 11.12
N ALA A 121 0.21 -0.84 12.06
CA ALA A 121 -0.11 0.18 13.06
C ALA A 121 1.10 0.60 13.91
N ARG A 122 2.12 -0.25 14.06
CA ARG A 122 3.33 0.01 14.85
C ARG A 122 4.49 0.58 14.05
N THR A 123 4.43 0.53 12.73
CA THR A 123 5.60 0.78 11.88
C THR A 123 5.37 1.84 10.81
N LEU A 124 4.11 2.04 10.36
CA LEU A 124 3.83 3.01 9.31
C LEU A 124 3.93 4.44 9.84
N THR A 125 4.65 5.28 9.09
CA THR A 125 4.81 6.70 9.41
C THR A 125 3.68 7.54 8.81
N ALA A 126 3.45 8.71 9.38
CA ALA A 126 2.51 9.69 8.84
C ALA A 126 2.87 10.08 7.41
N ASP A 127 4.14 10.34 7.15
CA ASP A 127 4.62 10.79 5.83
C ASP A 127 4.36 9.72 4.75
N TYR A 128 4.53 8.44 5.07
CA TYR A 128 4.20 7.35 4.16
C TYR A 128 2.70 7.30 3.83
N LEU A 129 1.84 7.38 4.84
CA LEU A 129 0.39 7.31 4.65
C LEU A 129 -0.16 8.54 3.91
N ILE A 130 0.34 9.75 4.24
CA ILE A 130 -0.02 10.99 3.56
C ILE A 130 0.36 10.89 2.08
N ARG A 131 1.60 10.48 1.77
CA ARG A 131 2.04 10.32 0.38
C ARG A 131 1.19 9.29 -0.36
N ASN A 132 0.88 8.14 0.25
CA ASN A 132 0.00 7.15 -0.36
C ASN A 132 -1.38 7.72 -0.71
N ILE A 133 -1.97 8.51 0.20
CA ILE A 133 -3.28 9.15 -0.01
C ILE A 133 -3.19 10.15 -1.16
N ASP A 134 -2.20 11.06 -1.13
CA ASP A 134 -2.05 12.10 -2.14
C ASP A 134 -1.84 11.51 -3.54
N GLU A 135 -1.03 10.48 -3.66
CA GLU A 135 -0.80 9.80 -4.93
C GLU A 135 -2.00 8.99 -5.41
N ALA A 136 -2.79 8.41 -4.51
CA ALA A 136 -4.05 7.77 -4.88
C ALA A 136 -5.06 8.79 -5.41
N PHE A 137 -5.18 9.94 -4.78
CA PHE A 137 -6.05 11.03 -5.26
C PHE A 137 -5.59 11.62 -6.59
N ALA A 138 -4.28 11.67 -6.84
CA ALA A 138 -3.72 12.16 -8.11
C ALA A 138 -4.18 11.36 -9.34
N VAL A 139 -4.63 10.11 -9.16
CA VAL A 139 -5.13 9.26 -10.24
C VAL A 139 -6.64 9.04 -10.21
N TRP A 140 -7.37 9.63 -9.28
CA TRP A 140 -8.82 9.42 -9.15
C TRP A 140 -9.67 10.15 -10.21
N ASP A 141 -9.19 11.15 -10.92
CA ASP A 141 -9.96 11.85 -11.97
C ASP A 141 -9.50 11.44 -13.39
N ARG A 142 -9.13 10.20 -13.58
CA ARG A 142 -8.79 9.66 -14.88
C ARG A 142 -10.07 9.35 -15.71
N PRO A 143 -10.02 9.38 -17.05
CA PRO A 143 -11.20 9.10 -17.88
C PRO A 143 -11.90 7.77 -17.57
N TRP A 144 -11.14 6.79 -17.10
CA TRP A 144 -11.61 5.43 -16.83
C TRP A 144 -12.16 5.20 -15.43
N ASN A 145 -11.93 6.11 -14.49
CA ASN A 145 -12.39 5.95 -13.10
C ASN A 145 -13.30 7.05 -12.56
N ARG A 146 -13.70 8.01 -13.38
CA ARG A 146 -14.61 9.13 -13.01
C ARG A 146 -15.95 8.70 -12.45
N HIS A 147 -16.37 7.47 -12.74
CA HIS A 147 -17.63 6.91 -12.26
C HIS A 147 -17.51 6.25 -10.88
N LEU A 148 -16.29 6.06 -10.36
CA LEU A 148 -16.11 5.47 -9.04
C LEU A 148 -16.63 6.39 -7.95
N SER A 149 -17.48 5.83 -7.10
CA SER A 149 -17.86 6.49 -5.85
C SER A 149 -16.66 6.60 -4.91
N PHE A 150 -16.76 7.47 -3.92
CA PHE A 150 -15.72 7.58 -2.89
C PHE A 150 -15.45 6.25 -2.16
N ASN A 151 -16.49 5.47 -1.89
CA ASN A 151 -16.33 4.18 -1.22
C ASN A 151 -15.57 3.18 -2.12
N GLU A 152 -15.94 3.08 -3.40
CA GLU A 152 -15.20 2.24 -4.35
C GLU A 152 -13.75 2.68 -4.52
N PHE A 153 -13.48 3.99 -4.55
CA PHE A 153 -12.13 4.51 -4.54
C PHE A 153 -11.35 4.06 -3.29
N CYS A 154 -11.97 4.15 -2.11
CA CYS A 154 -11.36 3.72 -0.86
C CYS A 154 -11.07 2.22 -0.82
N GLU A 155 -11.95 1.39 -1.42
CA GLU A 155 -11.77 -0.07 -1.45
C GLU A 155 -10.72 -0.51 -2.47
N TRP A 156 -10.71 0.07 -3.67
CA TRP A 156 -9.97 -0.48 -4.80
C TRP A 156 -8.67 0.28 -5.10
N ILE A 157 -8.65 1.60 -4.97
CA ILE A 157 -7.52 2.43 -5.38
C ILE A 157 -6.65 2.88 -4.19
N LEU A 158 -7.28 3.31 -3.10
CA LEU A 158 -6.62 3.92 -1.95
C LEU A 158 -5.67 3.00 -1.16
N PRO A 159 -5.90 1.68 -0.99
CA PRO A 159 -5.09 0.87 -0.09
C PRO A 159 -3.60 0.94 -0.39
N TYR A 160 -2.79 1.09 0.66
CA TYR A 160 -1.33 1.25 0.59
C TYR A 160 -0.59 -0.07 0.34
N ARG A 161 -1.27 -1.19 0.47
CA ARG A 161 -0.72 -2.54 0.24
C ARG A 161 -1.70 -3.42 -0.52
N VAL A 162 -1.19 -4.51 -1.08
CA VAL A 162 -1.97 -5.52 -1.82
C VAL A 162 -2.16 -6.77 -0.98
N SER A 163 -1.10 -7.29 -0.38
CA SER A 163 -1.14 -8.50 0.45
C SER A 163 -0.28 -8.37 1.71
N GLY A 164 0.70 -9.24 1.92
CA GLY A 164 1.59 -9.25 3.08
C GLY A 164 2.98 -8.67 2.83
N GLU A 165 3.18 -7.92 1.77
CA GLU A 165 4.45 -7.30 1.41
C GLU A 165 4.90 -6.23 2.41
N VAL A 166 6.21 -6.02 2.45
CA VAL A 166 6.79 -4.89 3.20
C VAL A 166 6.28 -3.58 2.60
N PRO A 167 5.71 -2.67 3.41
CA PRO A 167 5.24 -1.37 2.94
C PRO A 167 6.39 -0.51 2.41
N GLU A 168 6.23 0.00 1.20
CA GLU A 168 7.17 0.93 0.56
C GLU A 168 6.45 1.92 -0.37
N GLU A 169 7.14 2.95 -0.84
CA GLU A 169 6.59 3.99 -1.72
C GLU A 169 6.47 3.51 -3.17
N TRP A 170 5.65 2.52 -3.40
CA TRP A 170 5.50 1.86 -4.69
C TRP A 170 4.72 2.66 -5.74
N ARG A 171 3.80 3.57 -5.33
CA ARG A 171 2.91 4.27 -6.27
C ARG A 171 3.66 5.09 -7.29
N THR A 172 4.64 5.88 -6.86
CA THR A 172 5.48 6.67 -7.75
C THR A 172 6.22 5.76 -8.75
N LEU A 173 6.87 4.70 -8.26
CA LEU A 173 7.61 3.74 -9.08
C LEU A 173 6.74 3.12 -10.18
N TYR A 174 5.56 2.66 -9.81
CA TYR A 174 4.63 2.01 -10.76
C TYR A 174 3.99 3.02 -11.70
N ARG A 175 3.66 4.22 -11.23
CA ARG A 175 3.13 5.29 -12.06
C ARG A 175 4.15 5.71 -13.13
N GLU A 176 5.39 5.96 -12.77
CA GLU A 176 6.45 6.31 -13.71
C GLU A 176 6.63 5.25 -14.81
N ARG A 177 6.46 3.99 -14.46
CA ARG A 177 6.57 2.86 -15.40
C ARG A 177 5.37 2.72 -16.34
N PHE A 178 4.15 2.86 -15.83
CA PHE A 178 2.93 2.51 -16.57
C PHE A 178 2.17 3.72 -17.11
N GLU A 179 2.24 4.91 -16.49
CA GLU A 179 1.54 6.10 -16.95
C GLU A 179 1.90 6.50 -18.39
N PRO A 180 3.15 6.43 -18.86
CA PRO A 180 3.48 6.74 -20.25
C PRO A 180 2.72 5.89 -21.28
N LEU A 181 2.36 4.66 -20.90
CA LEU A 181 1.61 3.75 -21.77
C LEU A 181 0.13 4.12 -21.89
N LEU A 182 -0.37 4.92 -20.95
CA LEU A 182 -1.78 5.31 -20.83
C LEU A 182 -2.08 6.73 -21.38
N GLN A 183 -1.08 7.41 -21.92
CA GLN A 183 -1.19 8.80 -22.40
C GLN A 183 -1.92 8.96 -23.75
N SER A 184 -2.63 7.92 -24.22
CA SER A 184 -3.37 7.99 -25.49
C SER A 184 -4.80 8.48 -25.27
N ASP A 185 -5.25 9.44 -26.07
CA ASP A 185 -6.65 9.93 -26.08
C ASP A 185 -7.69 8.84 -26.41
N THR A 186 -7.25 7.70 -26.90
CA THR A 186 -8.11 6.54 -27.21
C THR A 186 -8.43 5.71 -25.97
N ILE A 187 -7.69 5.88 -24.88
CA ILE A 187 -7.89 5.13 -23.63
C ILE A 187 -8.87 5.90 -22.74
N ARG A 188 -10.14 5.48 -22.76
CA ARG A 188 -11.23 6.16 -22.03
C ARG A 188 -11.97 5.26 -21.05
N THR A 189 -11.72 3.97 -21.07
CA THR A 189 -12.39 2.99 -20.23
C THR A 189 -11.38 2.17 -19.43
N ALA A 190 -11.78 1.69 -18.26
CA ALA A 190 -10.97 0.80 -17.44
C ALA A 190 -10.51 -0.44 -18.22
N ARG A 191 -11.38 -1.01 -19.05
CA ARG A 191 -11.03 -2.16 -19.91
C ARG A 191 -9.86 -1.84 -20.85
N GLN A 192 -9.87 -0.68 -21.51
CA GLN A 192 -8.79 -0.28 -22.41
C GLN A 192 -7.48 -0.07 -21.64
N ALA A 193 -7.54 0.61 -20.50
CA ALA A 193 -6.37 0.82 -19.66
C ALA A 193 -5.81 -0.50 -19.11
N CYS A 194 -6.66 -1.41 -18.60
CA CYS A 194 -6.27 -2.76 -18.20
C CYS A 194 -5.61 -3.54 -19.36
N THR A 195 -6.14 -3.47 -20.56
CA THR A 195 -5.56 -4.17 -21.73
C THR A 195 -4.14 -3.67 -22.00
N VAL A 196 -3.92 -2.36 -21.96
CA VAL A 196 -2.57 -1.78 -22.16
C VAL A 196 -1.59 -2.25 -21.11
N ILE A 197 -1.99 -2.20 -19.83
CA ILE A 197 -1.14 -2.66 -18.72
C ILE A 197 -0.87 -4.16 -18.83
N ASN A 198 -1.89 -4.98 -19.09
CA ASN A 198 -1.73 -6.43 -19.24
C ASN A 198 -0.78 -6.79 -20.40
N ASN A 199 -0.85 -6.09 -21.52
CA ASN A 199 0.07 -6.30 -22.65
C ASN A 199 1.53 -5.97 -22.28
N GLU A 200 1.76 -5.06 -21.34
CA GLU A 200 3.09 -4.83 -20.80
C GLU A 200 3.49 -5.92 -19.81
N LEU A 201 2.57 -6.31 -18.92
CA LEU A 201 2.82 -7.33 -17.90
C LEU A 201 3.09 -8.73 -18.47
N ILE A 202 2.50 -9.09 -19.62
CA ILE A 202 2.78 -10.36 -20.31
C ILE A 202 4.27 -10.52 -20.66
N LYS A 203 5.01 -9.42 -20.77
CA LYS A 203 6.46 -9.46 -20.99
C LYS A 203 7.25 -9.92 -19.75
N TYR A 204 6.59 -10.03 -18.61
CA TYR A 204 7.17 -10.57 -17.39
C TYR A 204 6.89 -12.06 -17.36
N SER A 205 7.94 -12.87 -17.51
CA SER A 205 7.81 -14.32 -17.43
C SER A 205 7.40 -14.75 -16.02
N ILE A 206 6.46 -15.69 -15.93
CA ILE A 206 6.16 -16.38 -14.68
C ILE A 206 6.93 -17.69 -14.73
N CYS A 207 8.01 -17.79 -13.99
CA CYS A 207 8.61 -19.07 -13.69
C CYS A 207 8.11 -19.50 -12.32
N ILE A 208 7.44 -20.65 -12.27
CA ILE A 208 6.96 -21.22 -11.02
C ILE A 208 8.00 -22.25 -10.59
N PRO A 209 8.82 -21.99 -9.56
CA PRO A 209 9.65 -23.03 -9.00
C PRO A 209 8.75 -24.14 -8.45
N GLU A 210 9.10 -25.39 -8.69
CA GLU A 210 8.31 -26.55 -8.21
C GLU A 210 8.11 -26.54 -6.69
N LYS A 211 9.01 -25.84 -5.97
CA LYS A 211 8.91 -25.64 -4.52
C LYS A 211 9.20 -24.19 -4.19
N SER A 212 8.24 -23.51 -3.61
CA SER A 212 8.47 -22.22 -2.96
C SER A 212 9.04 -22.46 -1.57
N VAL A 213 10.18 -21.84 -1.28
CA VAL A 213 10.89 -22.02 0.00
C VAL A 213 10.36 -21.13 1.09
N LEU A 214 9.89 -19.93 0.72
CA LEU A 214 9.44 -18.96 1.71
C LEU A 214 8.06 -18.41 1.32
N PRO A 215 7.12 -18.42 2.24
CA PRO A 215 5.84 -17.73 2.10
C PRO A 215 6.01 -16.23 2.37
N VAL A 216 7.03 -15.62 1.75
CA VAL A 216 7.30 -14.19 1.87
C VAL A 216 6.83 -13.51 0.60
N THR A 217 5.92 -12.57 0.76
CA THR A 217 5.50 -11.69 -0.34
C THR A 217 6.64 -10.73 -0.69
N LEU A 218 7.05 -10.73 -1.95
CA LEU A 218 8.12 -9.86 -2.42
C LEU A 218 7.73 -8.38 -2.34
N PRO A 219 8.67 -7.50 -1.98
CA PRO A 219 8.45 -6.06 -2.00
C PRO A 219 8.09 -5.55 -3.41
N PRO A 220 7.28 -4.50 -3.54
CA PRO A 220 6.84 -3.97 -4.83
C PRO A 220 7.97 -3.61 -5.80
N HIS A 221 9.09 -3.03 -5.31
CA HIS A 221 10.24 -2.69 -6.16
C HIS A 221 10.91 -3.94 -6.77
N LEU A 222 10.98 -5.03 -6.02
CA LEU A 222 11.51 -6.30 -6.55
C LEU A 222 10.55 -6.89 -7.58
N LEU A 223 9.25 -6.91 -7.31
CA LEU A 223 8.24 -7.38 -8.28
C LEU A 223 8.33 -6.65 -9.62
N MET A 224 8.59 -5.33 -9.60
CA MET A 224 8.77 -4.53 -10.80
C MET A 224 10.00 -4.93 -11.61
N ASN A 225 11.09 -5.29 -10.93
CA ASN A 225 12.37 -5.60 -11.55
C ASN A 225 12.53 -7.09 -11.91
N ILE A 226 11.86 -7.94 -11.14
CA ILE A 226 11.93 -9.38 -11.28
C ILE A 226 10.88 -9.83 -12.30
N LYS A 227 11.32 -10.38 -13.41
CA LYS A 227 10.44 -11.03 -14.39
C LYS A 227 10.18 -12.49 -14.04
N PHE A 228 10.05 -12.77 -12.76
CA PHE A 228 10.00 -14.12 -12.22
C PHE A 228 9.26 -14.11 -10.86
N GLY A 229 8.45 -15.13 -10.60
CA GLY A 229 7.73 -15.25 -9.33
C GLY A 229 6.64 -16.31 -9.39
N LEU A 230 5.98 -16.50 -8.27
CA LEU A 230 4.78 -17.30 -8.16
C LEU A 230 3.57 -16.57 -8.76
N CYS A 231 2.48 -17.31 -8.98
CA CYS A 231 1.21 -16.69 -9.43
C CYS A 231 0.73 -15.55 -8.50
N GLY A 232 0.99 -15.65 -7.19
CA GLY A 232 0.72 -14.59 -6.23
C GLY A 232 1.55 -13.33 -6.45
N ASP A 233 2.84 -13.48 -6.76
CA ASP A 233 3.73 -12.35 -7.06
C ASP A 233 3.30 -11.62 -8.31
N TYR A 234 2.91 -12.38 -9.36
CA TYR A 234 2.39 -11.78 -10.58
C TYR A 234 1.04 -11.07 -10.36
N ALA A 235 0.15 -11.64 -9.54
CA ALA A 235 -1.09 -11.00 -9.17
C ALA A 235 -0.84 -9.68 -8.40
N ASN A 236 0.11 -9.68 -7.48
CA ASN A 236 0.51 -8.47 -6.74
C ASN A 236 1.10 -7.41 -7.68
N LEU A 237 2.00 -7.80 -8.60
CA LEU A 237 2.55 -6.90 -9.63
C LEU A 237 1.43 -6.23 -10.45
N ALA A 238 0.46 -7.02 -10.90
CA ALA A 238 -0.68 -6.52 -11.66
C ALA A 238 -1.54 -5.55 -10.82
N MET A 239 -1.81 -5.89 -9.57
CA MET A 239 -2.60 -5.03 -8.66
C MET A 239 -1.89 -3.70 -8.38
N PHE A 240 -0.57 -3.70 -8.15
CA PHE A 240 0.19 -2.46 -8.00
C PHE A 240 0.12 -1.60 -9.26
N ALA A 241 0.31 -2.19 -10.43
CA ALA A 241 0.25 -1.49 -11.71
C ALA A 241 -1.14 -0.88 -11.96
N MET A 242 -2.21 -1.64 -11.71
CA MET A 242 -3.58 -1.18 -11.87
C MET A 242 -3.90 -0.05 -10.89
N ARG A 243 -3.60 -0.22 -9.59
CA ARG A 243 -3.84 0.83 -8.58
C ARG A 243 -3.05 2.10 -8.83
N ALA A 244 -1.80 2.00 -9.29
CA ALA A 244 -1.00 3.17 -9.62
C ALA A 244 -1.58 3.94 -10.83
N ALA A 245 -2.30 3.25 -11.70
CA ALA A 245 -3.01 3.82 -12.84
C ALA A 245 -4.44 4.30 -12.52
N GLY A 246 -4.92 4.05 -11.31
CA GLY A 246 -6.29 4.37 -10.90
C GLY A 246 -7.34 3.41 -11.49
N ILE A 247 -7.02 2.12 -11.60
CA ILE A 247 -7.89 1.07 -12.14
C ILE A 247 -8.28 0.10 -11.04
#